data_54638dc345ab82fa00023c17cbd5437d
#
_entry.id   54638dc345ab82fa00023c17cbd5437d
#
_cell.length_a   1.000
_cell.length_b   1.000
_cell.length_c   1.000
_cell.angle_alpha   90.00
_cell.angle_beta   90.00
_cell.angle_gamma   90.00
#
_symmetry.space_group_name_H-M   'P 1'
#
loop_
_entity.id
_entity.type
_entity.pdbx_description
1 polymer ?
#
loop_
_entity_poly.entity_id
_entity_poly.type
_entity_poly.pdbx_seq_one_letter_code
_entity_poly.pdbx_strand_id
1 'polypeptide(L)'
;TSPHHKLSCGYAIKDLNGDGVDELVLLTDDYMVCAIFSITDGKPILLGNYRTRHSAWIDEKGWIHENGSGGADNSMNAVYKIADGGASIELIAEFGTNGHEWIGDTAYTKYYKLVNGEKVSITESEYFALNEQYTKYLGTHAGAEATKNYSNLTFISLYTEAEIAMEMYEAVLKNEIKV
;
A
#
# COMPACT_ATOMS: atom_id res chain seq x y z
N THR A 1 -9.47 -3.05 -28.73
CA THR A 1 -9.78 -2.59 -27.36
C THR A 1 -9.44 -3.71 -26.43
N SER A 2 -8.36 -3.55 -25.63
CA SER A 2 -7.97 -4.51 -24.60
C SER A 2 -9.16 -4.73 -23.66
N PRO A 3 -9.44 -5.98 -23.26
CA PRO A 3 -10.40 -6.22 -22.22
C PRO A 3 -9.90 -5.43 -21.00
N HIS A 4 -10.76 -4.57 -20.45
CA HIS A 4 -10.48 -3.92 -19.19
C HIS A 4 -10.27 -5.04 -18.15
N HIS A 5 -9.06 -5.24 -17.69
CA HIS A 5 -8.81 -6.00 -16.47
C HIS A 5 -9.60 -5.28 -15.37
N LYS A 6 -10.78 -5.76 -15.05
CA LYS A 6 -11.41 -5.44 -13.77
C LYS A 6 -10.45 -5.97 -12.72
N LEU A 7 -9.78 -5.09 -12.00
CA LEU A 7 -9.00 -5.49 -10.84
C LEU A 7 -9.94 -6.27 -9.92
N SER A 8 -9.67 -7.53 -9.74
CA SER A 8 -10.42 -8.35 -8.81
C SER A 8 -10.07 -7.88 -7.41
N CYS A 9 -11.07 -7.46 -6.65
CA CYS A 9 -10.90 -7.17 -5.23
C CYS A 9 -11.05 -8.45 -4.43
N GLY A 10 -10.27 -8.56 -3.38
CA GLY A 10 -10.30 -9.69 -2.47
C GLY A 10 -9.86 -9.28 -1.07
N TYR A 11 -9.66 -10.25 -0.25
CA TYR A 11 -9.18 -10.04 1.11
C TYR A 11 -8.22 -11.15 1.54
N ALA A 12 -7.47 -10.85 2.57
CA ALA A 12 -6.71 -11.82 3.33
C ALA A 12 -6.96 -11.59 4.83
N ILE A 13 -6.81 -12.64 5.61
CA ILE A 13 -6.94 -12.61 7.07
C ILE A 13 -5.62 -13.12 7.64
N LYS A 14 -4.99 -12.34 8.50
CA LYS A 14 -3.71 -12.69 9.11
C LYS A 14 -3.41 -11.82 10.32
N ASP A 15 -2.89 -12.42 11.37
CA ASP A 15 -2.24 -11.70 12.48
C ASP A 15 -0.95 -11.06 11.98
N LEU A 16 -0.97 -9.75 11.78
CA LEU A 16 0.14 -8.97 11.20
C LEU A 16 1.13 -8.47 12.26
N ASN A 17 0.70 -8.33 13.52
CA ASN A 17 1.52 -7.79 14.61
C ASN A 17 1.92 -8.84 15.64
N GLY A 18 1.38 -10.07 15.57
CA GLY A 18 1.70 -11.18 16.47
C GLY A 18 0.97 -11.11 17.81
N ASP A 19 -0.15 -10.38 17.90
CA ASP A 19 -0.92 -10.25 19.15
C ASP A 19 -2.00 -11.32 19.34
N GLY A 20 -2.18 -12.19 18.35
CA GLY A 20 -3.16 -13.28 18.34
C GLY A 20 -4.54 -12.87 17.82
N VAL A 21 -4.70 -11.64 17.31
CA VAL A 21 -5.89 -11.16 16.62
C VAL A 21 -5.57 -11.01 15.14
N ASP A 22 -6.38 -11.62 14.28
CA ASP A 22 -6.18 -11.50 12.84
C ASP A 22 -6.70 -10.15 12.32
N GLU A 23 -5.91 -9.49 11.49
CA GLU A 23 -6.33 -8.35 10.69
C GLU A 23 -7.02 -8.81 9.41
N LEU A 24 -8.04 -8.05 8.99
CA LEU A 24 -8.64 -8.12 7.67
C LEU A 24 -7.95 -7.13 6.73
N VAL A 25 -7.28 -7.65 5.71
CA VAL A 25 -6.62 -6.86 4.67
C VAL A 25 -7.45 -6.93 3.40
N LEU A 26 -7.97 -5.80 2.95
CA LEU A 26 -8.58 -5.69 1.62
C LEU A 26 -7.48 -5.37 0.61
N LEU A 27 -7.40 -6.15 -0.46
CA LEU A 27 -6.35 -6.01 -1.48
C LEU A 27 -6.87 -6.35 -2.87
N THR A 28 -6.11 -5.93 -3.88
CA THR A 28 -6.33 -6.31 -5.27
C THR A 28 -5.67 -7.65 -5.57
N ASP A 29 -5.98 -8.26 -6.71
CA ASP A 29 -5.39 -9.52 -7.17
C ASP A 29 -3.88 -9.43 -7.45
N ASP A 30 -3.35 -8.23 -7.63
CA ASP A 30 -1.91 -7.94 -7.68
C ASP A 30 -1.31 -7.60 -6.30
N TYR A 31 -2.04 -7.91 -5.22
CA TYR A 31 -1.60 -7.75 -3.83
C TYR A 31 -1.31 -6.31 -3.38
N MET A 32 -1.83 -5.29 -4.07
CA MET A 32 -1.82 -3.92 -3.57
C MET A 32 -2.87 -3.79 -2.46
N VAL A 33 -2.47 -3.29 -1.31
CA VAL A 33 -3.35 -3.11 -0.14
C VAL A 33 -4.28 -1.93 -0.37
N CYS A 34 -5.58 -2.15 -0.19
CA CYS A 34 -6.62 -1.11 -0.29
C CYS A 34 -7.04 -0.59 1.09
N ALA A 35 -7.17 -1.48 2.07
CA ALA A 35 -7.49 -1.12 3.45
C ALA A 35 -7.06 -2.22 4.43
N ILE A 36 -6.84 -1.84 5.67
CA ILE A 36 -6.53 -2.77 6.77
C ILE A 36 -7.49 -2.47 7.92
N PHE A 37 -8.11 -3.52 8.44
CA PHE A 37 -8.97 -3.45 9.62
C PHE A 37 -8.44 -4.40 10.68
N SER A 38 -8.55 -4.01 11.94
CA SER A 38 -8.34 -4.86 13.11
C SER A 38 -9.60 -4.89 13.98
N ILE A 39 -9.55 -5.66 15.05
CA ILE A 39 -10.65 -5.75 16.03
C ILE A 39 -10.11 -5.34 17.40
N THR A 40 -10.70 -4.32 17.99
CA THR A 40 -10.40 -3.89 19.36
C THR A 40 -11.71 -3.82 20.16
N ASP A 41 -11.72 -4.44 21.33
CA ASP A 41 -12.93 -4.54 22.18
C ASP A 41 -14.17 -5.11 21.44
N GLY A 42 -13.92 -6.10 20.54
CA GLY A 42 -14.96 -6.73 19.74
C GLY A 42 -15.56 -5.86 18.64
N LYS A 43 -14.92 -4.73 18.30
CA LYS A 43 -15.37 -3.81 17.25
C LYS A 43 -14.31 -3.69 16.14
N PRO A 44 -14.75 -3.65 14.87
CA PRO A 44 -13.83 -3.42 13.77
C PRO A 44 -13.31 -1.97 13.80
N ILE A 45 -12.00 -1.81 13.60
CA ILE A 45 -11.32 -0.53 13.50
C ILE A 45 -10.61 -0.46 12.16
N LEU A 46 -10.78 0.63 11.42
CA LEU A 46 -10.02 0.91 10.21
C LEU A 46 -8.64 1.46 10.62
N LEU A 47 -7.58 0.70 10.33
CA LEU A 47 -6.19 1.09 10.60
C LEU A 47 -5.59 1.95 9.49
N GLY A 48 -5.95 1.69 8.23
CA GLY A 48 -5.47 2.46 7.09
C GLY A 48 -6.30 2.20 5.83
N ASN A 49 -6.35 3.19 4.94
CA ASN A 49 -6.90 3.05 3.61
C ASN A 49 -5.99 3.70 2.57
N TYR A 50 -5.81 3.03 1.44
CA TYR A 50 -4.84 3.40 0.42
C TYR A 50 -5.55 3.54 -0.93
N ARG A 51 -5.17 4.54 -1.73
CA ARG A 51 -5.85 4.92 -2.97
C ARG A 51 -4.84 5.29 -4.05
N THR A 52 -5.33 5.69 -5.20
CA THR A 52 -4.62 5.97 -6.45
C THR A 52 -3.31 6.76 -6.36
N ARG A 53 -3.06 7.54 -5.31
CA ARG A 53 -1.79 8.26 -5.09
C ARG A 53 -1.05 7.79 -3.85
N HIS A 54 -1.57 6.78 -3.19
CA HIS A 54 -1.03 6.18 -1.97
C HIS A 54 -1.16 4.68 -2.10
N SER A 55 -0.12 4.05 -2.62
CA SER A 55 -0.02 2.60 -2.73
C SER A 55 0.59 2.01 -1.49
N ALA A 56 0.09 0.87 -1.02
CA ALA A 56 0.64 0.20 0.14
C ALA A 56 0.85 -1.29 -0.09
N TRP A 57 1.83 -1.85 0.61
CA TRP A 57 2.22 -3.25 0.61
C TRP A 57 2.59 -3.68 2.03
N ILE A 58 2.55 -4.98 2.27
CA ILE A 58 2.89 -5.56 3.57
C ILE A 58 4.09 -6.50 3.38
N ASP A 59 5.09 -6.41 4.27
CA ASP A 59 6.26 -7.29 4.27
C ASP A 59 6.10 -8.50 5.22
N GLU A 60 7.13 -9.34 5.28
CA GLU A 60 7.16 -10.55 6.11
C GLU A 60 7.04 -10.30 7.62
N LYS A 61 7.26 -9.06 8.05
CA LYS A 61 7.14 -8.64 9.45
C LYS A 61 5.76 -8.08 9.78
N GLY A 62 4.86 -8.02 8.78
CA GLY A 62 3.58 -7.35 8.91
C GLY A 62 3.68 -5.82 8.86
N TRP A 63 4.86 -5.27 8.49
CA TRP A 63 5.02 -3.84 8.34
C TRP A 63 4.37 -3.35 7.05
N ILE A 64 3.72 -2.19 7.14
CA ILE A 64 2.99 -1.56 6.04
C ILE A 64 3.90 -0.54 5.40
N HIS A 65 4.24 -0.73 4.14
CA HIS A 65 5.05 0.18 3.33
C HIS A 65 4.13 1.00 2.44
N GLU A 66 4.08 2.30 2.63
CA GLU A 66 3.29 3.24 1.85
C GLU A 66 4.17 4.08 0.95
N ASN A 67 3.77 4.21 -0.32
CA ASN A 67 4.34 5.17 -1.25
C ASN A 67 3.27 6.15 -1.68
N GLY A 68 3.52 7.44 -1.44
CA GLY A 68 2.61 8.52 -1.75
C GLY A 68 3.22 9.54 -2.72
N SER A 69 2.35 10.18 -3.51
CA SER A 69 2.72 11.28 -4.40
C SER A 69 1.84 12.50 -4.15
N GLY A 70 2.47 13.60 -3.75
CA GLY A 70 1.84 14.91 -3.57
C GLY A 70 1.90 15.82 -4.80
N GLY A 71 2.47 15.34 -5.91
CA GLY A 71 2.71 16.09 -7.15
C GLY A 71 4.02 15.69 -7.81
N ALA A 72 4.42 16.39 -8.88
CA ALA A 72 5.60 16.03 -9.68
C ALA A 72 6.90 15.98 -8.86
N ASP A 73 7.04 16.86 -7.86
CA ASP A 73 8.27 17.07 -7.11
C ASP A 73 8.15 16.65 -5.63
N ASN A 74 7.01 16.08 -5.26
CA ASN A 74 6.74 15.68 -3.88
C ASN A 74 6.41 14.20 -3.83
N SER A 75 7.24 13.45 -3.13
CA SER A 75 7.02 12.04 -2.86
C SER A 75 7.11 11.77 -1.35
N MET A 76 6.46 10.71 -0.94
CA MET A 76 6.52 10.22 0.43
C MET A 76 6.72 8.72 0.39
N ASN A 77 7.63 8.22 1.19
CA ASN A 77 7.73 6.83 1.57
C ASN A 77 7.54 6.75 3.08
N ALA A 78 6.62 5.93 3.52
CA ALA A 78 6.38 5.72 4.94
C ALA A 78 6.32 4.24 5.26
N VAL A 79 6.77 3.88 6.45
CA VAL A 79 6.72 2.52 6.97
C VAL A 79 6.02 2.56 8.31
N TYR A 80 5.01 1.74 8.46
CA TYR A 80 4.23 1.63 9.68
C TYR A 80 4.26 0.19 10.20
N LYS A 81 4.02 0.03 11.47
CA LYS A 81 3.62 -1.25 12.09
C LYS A 81 2.27 -1.06 12.78
N ILE A 82 1.54 -2.13 12.98
CA ILE A 82 0.36 -2.12 13.83
C ILE A 82 0.84 -2.08 15.27
N ALA A 83 0.27 -1.17 16.07
CA ALA A 83 0.59 -1.04 17.48
C ALA A 83 0.09 -2.25 18.27
N ASP A 84 0.71 -2.50 19.42
CA ASP A 84 0.27 -3.55 20.33
C ASP A 84 -1.22 -3.36 20.71
N GLY A 85 -2.01 -4.43 20.60
CA GLY A 85 -3.45 -4.39 20.82
C GLY A 85 -4.28 -3.94 19.61
N GLY A 86 -3.68 -3.77 18.43
CA GLY A 86 -4.37 -3.61 17.14
C GLY A 86 -5.17 -2.33 16.95
N ALA A 87 -5.08 -1.35 17.87
CA ALA A 87 -5.96 -0.16 17.87
C ALA A 87 -5.50 0.98 16.94
N SER A 88 -4.26 0.96 16.47
CA SER A 88 -3.67 2.02 15.65
C SER A 88 -2.45 1.52 14.88
N ILE A 89 -1.94 2.34 13.96
CA ILE A 89 -0.64 2.13 13.34
C ILE A 89 0.39 3.12 13.92
N GLU A 90 1.61 2.67 14.07
CA GLU A 90 2.76 3.46 14.51
C GLU A 90 3.69 3.71 13.33
N LEU A 91 4.10 4.95 13.15
CA LEU A 91 5.10 5.33 12.14
C LEU A 91 6.49 4.86 12.58
N ILE A 92 7.14 4.05 11.75
CA ILE A 92 8.55 3.64 11.93
C ILE A 92 9.48 4.63 11.25
N ALA A 93 9.16 5.01 10.01
CA ALA A 93 9.94 5.96 9.22
C ALA A 93 9.06 6.65 8.18
N GLU A 94 9.33 7.93 7.92
CA GLU A 94 8.82 8.66 6.76
C GLU A 94 9.95 9.49 6.17
N PHE A 95 10.08 9.45 4.85
CA PHE A 95 11.05 10.23 4.09
C PHE A 95 10.59 10.39 2.65
N GLY A 96 11.14 11.37 1.94
CA GLY A 96 10.70 11.63 0.57
C GLY A 96 11.38 12.84 -0.05
N THR A 97 10.73 13.39 -1.09
CA THR A 97 11.13 14.62 -1.75
C THR A 97 10.16 15.75 -1.42
N ASN A 98 10.65 16.97 -1.37
CA ASN A 98 9.86 18.15 -1.02
C ASN A 98 10.21 19.33 -1.96
N GLY A 99 9.95 19.13 -3.24
CA GLY A 99 10.21 20.13 -4.29
C GLY A 99 11.68 20.23 -4.67
N HIS A 100 12.00 21.33 -5.35
CA HIS A 100 13.34 21.66 -5.83
C HIS A 100 13.81 23.01 -5.30
N GLU A 101 15.12 23.16 -5.21
CA GLU A 101 15.78 24.46 -5.08
C GLU A 101 16.50 24.78 -6.40
N TRP A 102 16.34 26.00 -6.89
CA TRP A 102 16.97 26.44 -8.12
C TRP A 102 18.22 27.26 -7.79
N ILE A 103 19.35 26.86 -8.32
CA ILE A 103 20.60 27.61 -8.24
C ILE A 103 21.04 27.92 -9.69
N GLY A 104 20.84 29.15 -10.11
CA GLY A 104 20.90 29.48 -11.54
C GLY A 104 19.86 28.72 -12.33
N ASP A 105 20.27 28.03 -13.39
CA ASP A 105 19.38 27.23 -14.26
C ASP A 105 19.32 25.75 -13.85
N THR A 106 19.91 25.38 -12.69
CA THR A 106 19.97 24.00 -12.23
C THR A 106 18.99 23.76 -11.07
N ALA A 107 18.13 22.76 -11.23
CA ALA A 107 17.22 22.31 -10.18
C ALA A 107 17.85 21.22 -9.32
N TYR A 108 17.83 21.39 -8.01
CA TYR A 108 18.31 20.44 -7.02
C TYR A 108 17.13 19.91 -6.22
N THR A 109 16.92 18.59 -6.21
CA THR A 109 15.85 17.95 -5.44
C THR A 109 16.12 18.12 -3.94
N LYS A 110 15.10 18.56 -3.22
CA LYS A 110 15.14 18.63 -1.74
C LYS A 110 14.60 17.34 -1.17
N TYR A 111 15.38 16.74 -0.28
CA TYR A 111 15.01 15.51 0.43
C TYR A 111 14.68 15.81 1.88
N TYR A 112 13.78 15.02 2.46
CA TYR A 112 13.42 15.13 3.87
C TYR A 112 13.26 13.75 4.52
N LYS A 113 13.36 13.73 5.84
CA LYS A 113 12.83 12.69 6.73
C LYS A 113 11.97 13.32 7.81
N LEU A 114 11.04 12.55 8.34
CA LEU A 114 10.22 12.98 9.48
C LEU A 114 10.97 12.68 10.79
N VAL A 115 11.08 13.67 11.67
CA VAL A 115 11.65 13.54 13.01
C VAL A 115 10.70 14.23 13.98
N ASN A 116 10.13 13.48 14.92
CA ASN A 116 9.17 13.99 15.90
C ASN A 116 7.98 14.75 15.28
N GLY A 117 7.50 14.28 14.11
CA GLY A 117 6.39 14.89 13.39
C GLY A 117 6.75 16.09 12.50
N GLU A 118 8.03 16.48 12.44
CA GLU A 118 8.51 17.60 11.61
C GLU A 118 9.38 17.10 10.46
N LYS A 119 9.23 17.72 9.28
CA LYS A 119 10.08 17.44 8.12
C LYS A 119 11.44 18.11 8.30
N VAL A 120 12.48 17.31 8.40
CA VAL A 120 13.87 17.74 8.49
C VAL A 120 14.56 17.47 7.16
N SER A 121 15.25 18.49 6.62
CA SER A 121 16.03 18.32 5.40
C SER A 121 17.18 17.35 5.61
N ILE A 122 17.41 16.49 4.63
CA ILE A 122 18.49 15.51 4.61
C ILE A 122 19.27 15.60 3.29
N THR A 123 20.44 15.02 3.27
CA THR A 123 21.26 14.90 2.07
C THR A 123 20.70 13.83 1.14
N GLU A 124 21.04 13.89 -0.14
CA GLU A 124 20.74 12.86 -1.12
C GLU A 124 21.27 11.48 -0.70
N SER A 125 22.48 11.42 -0.13
CA SER A 125 23.07 10.18 0.35
C SER A 125 22.28 9.56 1.51
N GLU A 126 21.80 10.38 2.45
CA GLU A 126 20.93 9.91 3.55
C GLU A 126 19.57 9.41 3.01
N TYR A 127 19.01 10.11 2.02
CA TYR A 127 17.78 9.67 1.37
C TYR A 127 17.95 8.28 0.71
N PHE A 128 19.02 8.07 -0.04
CA PHE A 128 19.27 6.76 -0.67
C PHE A 128 19.55 5.66 0.36
N ALA A 129 20.19 5.96 1.47
CA ALA A 129 20.38 5.00 2.56
C ALA A 129 19.05 4.57 3.20
N LEU A 130 18.13 5.53 3.44
CA LEU A 130 16.79 5.25 3.93
C LEU A 130 15.98 4.47 2.88
N ASN A 131 16.10 4.84 1.61
CA ASN A 131 15.44 4.15 0.52
C ASN A 131 15.91 2.69 0.43
N GLU A 132 17.18 2.41 0.52
CA GLU A 132 17.72 1.05 0.54
C GLU A 132 17.22 0.26 1.76
N GLN A 133 17.16 0.89 2.91
CA GLN A 133 16.73 0.27 4.15
C GLN A 133 15.24 -0.10 4.14
N TYR A 134 14.37 0.77 3.63
CA TYR A 134 12.93 0.67 3.82
C TYR A 134 12.13 0.42 2.55
N THR A 135 12.63 0.80 1.36
CA THR A 135 11.84 0.72 0.13
C THR A 135 12.27 -0.40 -0.82
N LYS A 136 13.12 -1.29 -0.35
CA LYS A 136 13.52 -2.51 -1.09
C LYS A 136 12.33 -3.23 -1.78
N TYR A 137 11.13 -3.03 -1.26
CA TYR A 137 9.89 -3.64 -1.73
C TYR A 137 8.94 -2.66 -2.43
N LEU A 138 9.28 -1.37 -2.54
CA LEU A 138 8.40 -0.34 -3.10
C LEU A 138 8.61 -0.10 -4.61
N GLY A 139 8.55 -1.12 -5.40
CA GLY A 139 8.26 -0.97 -6.84
C GLY A 139 6.94 -1.67 -7.11
N THR A 140 6.13 -1.19 -8.03
CA THR A 140 4.79 -1.73 -8.28
C THR A 140 4.77 -3.26 -8.45
N HIS A 141 5.75 -3.85 -9.11
CA HIS A 141 5.93 -5.30 -9.19
C HIS A 141 6.65 -5.89 -7.97
N ALA A 142 7.69 -5.22 -7.47
CA ALA A 142 8.43 -5.71 -6.33
C ALA A 142 7.62 -5.68 -5.04
N GLY A 143 6.76 -4.67 -4.86
CA GLY A 143 5.87 -4.56 -3.70
C GLY A 143 4.79 -5.64 -3.71
N ALA A 144 4.16 -5.90 -4.86
CA ALA A 144 3.17 -6.96 -5.03
C ALA A 144 3.81 -8.35 -4.77
N GLU A 145 4.98 -8.62 -5.32
CA GLU A 145 5.75 -9.84 -5.06
C GLU A 145 6.14 -9.96 -3.59
N ALA A 146 6.52 -8.85 -2.94
CA ALA A 146 6.83 -8.84 -1.52
C ALA A 146 5.59 -9.20 -0.68
N THR A 147 4.46 -8.54 -0.92
CA THR A 147 3.21 -8.82 -0.20
C THR A 147 2.81 -10.28 -0.37
N LYS A 148 2.87 -10.80 -1.59
CA LYS A 148 2.53 -12.18 -1.91
C LYS A 148 3.48 -13.18 -1.27
N ASN A 149 4.80 -12.97 -1.41
CA ASN A 149 5.81 -13.98 -1.07
C ASN A 149 6.29 -13.88 0.37
N TYR A 150 6.31 -12.68 0.95
CA TYR A 150 6.91 -12.44 2.27
C TYR A 150 5.88 -12.31 3.39
N SER A 151 4.70 -11.74 3.12
CA SER A 151 3.67 -11.62 4.15
C SER A 151 2.86 -12.91 4.38
N ASN A 152 2.99 -13.91 3.52
CA ASN A 152 2.16 -15.14 3.51
C ASN A 152 0.66 -14.82 3.51
N LEU A 153 0.25 -13.72 2.88
CA LEU A 153 -1.15 -13.40 2.72
C LEU A 153 -1.78 -14.34 1.69
N THR A 154 -2.87 -14.98 2.07
CA THR A 154 -3.66 -15.79 1.15
C THR A 154 -4.79 -14.93 0.59
N PHE A 155 -4.72 -14.61 -0.69
CA PHE A 155 -5.77 -13.85 -1.37
C PHE A 155 -7.05 -14.70 -1.50
N ILE A 156 -8.16 -14.15 -1.02
CA ILE A 156 -9.50 -14.74 -1.16
C ILE A 156 -10.33 -13.75 -1.97
N SER A 157 -10.76 -14.15 -3.16
CA SER A 157 -11.60 -13.32 -4.02
C SER A 157 -12.92 -13.00 -3.36
N LEU A 158 -13.39 -11.76 -3.49
CA LEU A 158 -14.74 -11.36 -3.10
C LEU A 158 -15.79 -11.86 -4.11
N TYR A 159 -15.36 -12.28 -5.29
CA TYR A 159 -16.24 -12.79 -6.35
C TYR A 159 -15.99 -14.28 -6.56
N THR A 160 -17.02 -15.07 -6.48
CA THR A 160 -16.96 -16.46 -6.90
C THR A 160 -16.96 -16.55 -8.43
N GLU A 161 -16.43 -17.63 -9.00
CA GLU A 161 -16.48 -17.86 -10.45
C GLU A 161 -17.92 -17.81 -10.99
N ALA A 162 -18.90 -18.24 -10.19
CA ALA A 162 -20.31 -18.18 -10.54
C ALA A 162 -20.84 -16.73 -10.62
N GLU A 163 -20.44 -15.87 -9.70
CA GLU A 163 -20.83 -14.45 -9.71
C GLU A 163 -20.19 -13.71 -10.88
N ILE A 164 -18.93 -14.00 -11.20
CA ILE A 164 -18.23 -13.45 -12.37
C ILE A 164 -18.93 -13.91 -13.66
N ALA A 165 -19.31 -15.19 -13.75
CA ALA A 165 -20.01 -15.74 -14.91
C ALA A 165 -21.40 -15.12 -15.07
N MET A 166 -22.13 -14.87 -13.98
CA MET A 166 -23.42 -14.19 -13.99
C MET A 166 -23.32 -12.73 -14.44
N GLU A 167 -22.35 -11.97 -13.93
CA GLU A 167 -22.11 -10.59 -14.39
C GLU A 167 -21.78 -10.54 -15.90
N MET A 168 -20.92 -11.46 -16.36
CA MET A 168 -20.58 -11.56 -17.79
C MET A 168 -21.81 -11.91 -18.64
N TYR A 169 -22.64 -12.84 -18.17
CA TYR A 169 -23.86 -13.24 -18.87
C TYR A 169 -24.85 -12.07 -18.95
N GLU A 170 -25.06 -11.33 -17.86
CA GLU A 170 -25.90 -10.14 -17.86
C GLU A 170 -25.39 -9.02 -18.77
N ALA A 171 -24.07 -8.80 -18.82
CA ALA A 171 -23.46 -7.83 -19.72
C ALA A 171 -23.65 -8.19 -21.20
N VAL A 172 -23.56 -9.47 -21.53
CA VAL A 172 -23.90 -9.99 -22.90
C VAL A 172 -25.35 -9.77 -23.22
N LEU A 173 -26.27 -10.06 -22.30
CA LEU A 173 -27.71 -9.86 -22.50
C LEU A 173 -28.06 -8.37 -22.70
N LYS A 174 -27.34 -7.46 -22.05
CA LYS A 174 -27.53 -6.01 -22.23
C LYS A 174 -26.85 -5.46 -23.49
N ASN A 175 -26.21 -6.29 -24.31
CA ASN A 175 -25.39 -5.91 -25.45
C ASN A 175 -24.19 -4.95 -25.08
N GLU A 176 -23.77 -4.97 -23.84
CA GLU A 176 -22.60 -4.18 -23.37
C GLU A 176 -21.28 -4.83 -23.78
N ILE A 177 -21.29 -6.17 -23.98
CA ILE A 177 -20.17 -6.95 -24.51
C ILE A 177 -20.66 -7.73 -25.73
N LYS A 178 -19.98 -7.58 -26.87
CA LYS A 178 -20.22 -8.43 -28.05
C LYS A 178 -19.30 -9.65 -27.94
N VAL A 179 -19.88 -10.81 -28.04
CA VAL A 179 -19.19 -12.11 -28.16
C VAL A 179 -18.50 -12.22 -29.50
#